data_634b63fe0464c664cd20a435b027feea
#
_entry.id   634b63fe0464c664cd20a435b027feea
#
_cell.length_a   1.000
_cell.length_b   1.000
_cell.length_c   1.000
_cell.angle_alpha   90.00
_cell.angle_beta   90.00
_cell.angle_gamma   90.00
#
_symmetry.space_group_name_H-M   'P 1'
#
loop_
_entity.id
_entity.type
_entity.pdbx_description
1 polymer ?
#
loop_
_entity_poly.entity_id
_entity_poly.type
_entity_poly.pdbx_seq_one_letter_code
_entity_poly.pdbx_strand_id
1 'polypeptide(L)'
;MQRVELNNAIWELALLPAWGGRIASLSAEGLEVLLPITSKSFDPLEWPRAGAYPLFPYSNRIRDARLSFEGAEYRLPAHQAALPHTLHGVSHTQPWQVVSAEADRALIRCDYQGEHWPWAFRAEQAFALEGPRLRVTLRLVNQGETPMPAGVGLHPYFQRHPGMRVQYRVGREWQIDADYLATGSYLDAPKTLHIAADNGEAVAHYQSRWDGKVKVDYPQGSLELYSDLTHMVAFAPAGLGYLCLEPVSHLADAFNRPRAEWAEVGTHELAPGESLETTLTFIWHGR
;
A
#
# COMPACT_ATOMS: atom_id res chain seq x y z
N MET A 1 -9.17 4.55 22.65
CA MET A 1 -8.46 3.95 21.49
C MET A 1 -7.02 4.43 21.55
N GLN A 2 -6.06 3.53 21.47
CA GLN A 2 -4.63 3.87 21.48
C GLN A 2 -4.24 4.53 20.15
N ARG A 3 -3.81 5.78 20.19
CA ARG A 3 -3.19 6.52 19.10
C ARG A 3 -1.71 6.64 19.42
N VAL A 4 -0.84 6.39 18.45
CA VAL A 4 0.59 6.59 18.58
C VAL A 4 0.96 7.81 17.74
N GLU A 5 1.66 8.75 18.34
CA GLU A 5 2.08 9.99 17.68
C GLU A 5 3.59 10.07 17.68
N LEU A 6 4.14 10.33 16.50
CA LEU A 6 5.56 10.58 16.27
C LEU A 6 5.70 11.98 15.67
N ASN A 7 6.69 12.72 16.11
CA ASN A 7 6.98 14.03 15.56
C ASN A 7 8.47 14.38 15.63
N ASN A 8 8.88 15.26 14.74
CA ASN A 8 10.14 15.99 14.80
C ASN A 8 9.93 17.42 14.28
N ALA A 9 10.99 18.16 13.94
CA ALA A 9 10.86 19.53 13.46
C ALA A 9 10.13 19.66 12.11
N ILE A 10 9.97 18.57 11.35
CA ILE A 10 9.41 18.57 9.97
C ILE A 10 8.12 17.75 9.92
N TRP A 11 8.14 16.57 10.50
CA TRP A 11 7.06 15.59 10.37
C TRP A 11 6.17 15.50 11.61
N GLU A 12 4.88 15.39 11.37
CA GLU A 12 3.89 14.91 12.33
C GLU A 12 3.21 13.67 11.75
N LEU A 13 3.30 12.55 12.46
CA LEU A 13 2.75 11.25 12.06
C LEU A 13 1.87 10.70 13.17
N ALA A 14 0.66 10.29 12.86
CA ALA A 14 -0.21 9.60 13.79
C ALA A 14 -0.61 8.22 13.27
N LEU A 15 -0.55 7.23 14.15
CA LEU A 15 -0.91 5.84 13.85
C LEU A 15 -2.16 5.43 14.65
N LEU A 16 -2.96 4.56 14.03
CA LEU A 16 -4.11 3.88 14.64
C LEU A 16 -3.90 2.35 14.54
N PRO A 17 -3.08 1.76 15.43
CA PRO A 17 -2.76 0.33 15.34
C PRO A 17 -4.02 -0.55 15.39
N ALA A 18 -4.95 -0.27 16.30
CA ALA A 18 -6.20 -1.04 16.43
C ALA A 18 -7.13 -0.95 15.19
N TRP A 19 -6.86 -0.03 14.26
CA TRP A 19 -7.61 0.16 13.03
C TRP A 19 -6.87 -0.38 11.81
N GLY A 20 -6.36 -1.59 11.89
CA GLY A 20 -5.66 -2.24 10.79
C GLY A 20 -4.25 -1.69 10.54
N GLY A 21 -3.57 -1.20 11.57
CA GLY A 21 -2.21 -0.66 11.45
C GLY A 21 -2.12 0.62 10.63
N ARG A 22 -3.16 1.45 10.62
CA ARG A 22 -3.25 2.64 9.74
C ARG A 22 -2.38 3.78 10.19
N ILE A 23 -1.81 4.48 9.22
CA ILE A 23 -1.39 5.87 9.36
C ILE A 23 -2.68 6.72 9.32
N ALA A 24 -2.97 7.43 10.41
CA ALA A 24 -4.16 8.27 10.49
C ALA A 24 -3.98 9.63 9.84
N SER A 25 -2.79 10.20 10.00
CA SER A 25 -2.39 11.46 9.39
C SER A 25 -0.88 11.51 9.21
N LEU A 26 -0.45 12.23 8.20
CA LEU A 26 0.95 12.57 7.95
C LEU A 26 0.99 14.00 7.42
N SER A 27 1.70 14.88 8.13
CA SER A 27 1.97 16.25 7.69
C SER A 27 3.47 16.54 7.69
N ALA A 28 3.88 17.46 6.82
CA ALA A 28 5.24 17.97 6.74
C ALA A 28 5.20 19.51 6.81
N GLU A 29 5.85 20.10 7.83
CA GLU A 29 5.83 21.54 8.08
C GLU A 29 4.41 22.14 8.05
N GLY A 30 3.45 21.39 8.62
CA GLY A 30 2.04 21.80 8.69
C GLY A 30 1.22 21.56 7.41
N LEU A 31 1.83 21.10 6.30
CA LEU A 31 1.11 20.67 5.10
C LEU A 31 0.63 19.22 5.28
N GLU A 32 -0.66 18.97 5.17
CA GLU A 32 -1.19 17.62 5.16
C GLU A 32 -0.76 16.87 3.88
N VAL A 33 0.15 15.90 4.01
CA VAL A 33 0.59 15.03 2.92
C VAL A 33 -0.46 13.98 2.62
N LEU A 34 -1.01 13.35 3.65
CA LEU A 34 -2.10 12.39 3.52
C LEU A 34 -3.41 13.02 3.99
N LEU A 35 -4.51 12.68 3.30
CA LEU A 35 -5.85 13.04 3.75
C LEU A 35 -6.08 12.45 5.15
N PRO A 36 -6.30 13.24 6.21
CA PRO A 36 -6.37 12.72 7.56
C PRO A 36 -7.66 11.94 7.81
N ILE A 37 -7.58 10.90 8.64
CA ILE A 37 -8.75 10.15 9.13
C ILE A 37 -9.45 10.99 10.18
N THR A 38 -10.66 11.43 9.88
CA THR A 38 -11.53 12.22 10.79
C THR A 38 -12.66 11.39 11.39
N SER A 39 -12.86 10.15 10.92
CA SER A 39 -13.87 9.23 11.45
C SER A 39 -13.63 8.94 12.93
N LYS A 40 -14.71 8.78 13.71
CA LYS A 40 -14.67 8.40 15.13
C LYS A 40 -14.86 6.90 15.36
N SER A 41 -15.23 6.17 14.32
CA SER A 41 -15.42 4.72 14.32
C SER A 41 -14.71 4.09 13.16
N PHE A 42 -14.40 2.81 13.26
CA PHE A 42 -13.77 2.01 12.25
C PHE A 42 -14.63 0.78 11.94
N ASP A 43 -14.98 0.65 10.67
CA ASP A 43 -15.52 -0.59 10.13
C ASP A 43 -14.42 -1.20 9.23
N PRO A 44 -13.94 -2.40 9.49
CA PRO A 44 -12.90 -3.04 8.69
C PRO A 44 -13.34 -3.34 7.24
N LEU A 45 -14.64 -3.38 6.95
CA LEU A 45 -15.17 -3.62 5.61
C LEU A 45 -15.55 -2.34 4.87
N GLU A 46 -15.79 -1.24 5.61
CA GLU A 46 -16.10 0.10 5.08
C GLU A 46 -15.12 1.14 5.65
N TRP A 47 -13.82 0.85 5.55
CA TRP A 47 -12.78 1.68 6.11
C TRP A 47 -12.74 3.11 5.58
N PRO A 48 -12.23 4.07 6.36
CA PRO A 48 -12.03 5.44 5.90
C PRO A 48 -11.10 5.46 4.68
N ARG A 49 -11.52 6.17 3.63
CA ARG A 49 -10.68 6.40 2.43
C ARG A 49 -9.76 7.60 2.69
N ALA A 50 -8.88 7.43 3.67
CA ALA A 50 -7.99 8.46 4.20
C ALA A 50 -6.80 7.80 4.89
N GLY A 51 -5.76 8.57 5.18
CA GLY A 51 -4.53 8.10 5.79
C GLY A 51 -3.74 7.18 4.88
N ALA A 52 -3.22 6.10 5.43
CA ALA A 52 -2.65 4.99 4.69
C ALA A 52 -2.83 3.68 5.46
N TYR A 53 -2.83 2.55 4.77
CA TYR A 53 -2.85 1.24 5.41
C TYR A 53 -1.93 0.24 4.69
N PRO A 54 -1.39 -0.74 5.43
CA PRO A 54 -0.52 -1.75 4.87
C PRO A 54 -1.32 -2.78 4.07
N LEU A 55 -0.69 -3.30 3.03
CA LEU A 55 -1.23 -4.32 2.14
C LEU A 55 -0.48 -5.63 2.38
N PHE A 56 -1.03 -6.48 3.25
CA PHE A 56 -0.50 -7.82 3.57
C PHE A 56 -1.63 -8.85 3.61
N PRO A 57 -1.41 -10.06 3.19
CA PRO A 57 -0.25 -10.62 2.49
C PRO A 57 -0.32 -10.40 0.98
N TYR A 58 -1.26 -9.58 0.50
CA TYR A 58 -1.37 -9.17 -0.91
C TYR A 58 -2.01 -7.79 -1.04
N SER A 59 -1.78 -7.15 -2.17
CA SER A 59 -2.44 -5.92 -2.60
C SER A 59 -3.53 -6.21 -3.63
N ASN A 60 -4.49 -5.30 -3.74
CA ASN A 60 -5.53 -5.33 -4.77
C ASN A 60 -6.41 -6.60 -4.71
N ARG A 61 -6.94 -7.05 -5.86
CA ARG A 61 -7.93 -8.12 -5.98
C ARG A 61 -7.30 -9.47 -6.29
N ILE A 62 -7.94 -10.55 -5.80
CA ILE A 62 -7.81 -11.91 -6.32
C ILE A 62 -9.14 -12.27 -6.98
N ARG A 63 -9.11 -12.70 -8.24
CA ARG A 63 -10.28 -12.96 -9.09
C ARG A 63 -11.20 -13.99 -8.46
N ASP A 64 -12.51 -13.67 -8.43
CA ASP A 64 -13.58 -14.54 -7.94
C ASP A 64 -13.37 -15.09 -6.51
N ALA A 65 -12.50 -14.39 -5.72
CA ALA A 65 -12.09 -14.84 -4.40
C ALA A 65 -11.53 -16.28 -4.40
N ARG A 66 -10.87 -16.69 -5.49
CA ARG A 66 -10.23 -18.00 -5.67
C ARG A 66 -8.74 -17.84 -5.85
N LEU A 67 -8.01 -18.50 -4.99
CA LEU A 67 -6.55 -18.55 -5.05
C LEU A 67 -6.10 -19.96 -5.40
N SER A 68 -5.34 -20.10 -6.48
CA SER A 68 -4.68 -21.35 -6.86
C SER A 68 -3.21 -21.29 -6.45
N PHE A 69 -2.78 -22.18 -5.58
CA PHE A 69 -1.40 -22.23 -5.12
C PHE A 69 -0.97 -23.67 -4.83
N GLU A 70 0.21 -24.08 -5.31
CA GLU A 70 0.80 -25.42 -5.11
C GLU A 70 -0.18 -26.59 -5.45
N GLY A 71 -0.96 -26.41 -6.50
CA GLY A 71 -1.93 -27.42 -6.96
C GLY A 71 -3.22 -27.51 -6.14
N ALA A 72 -3.39 -26.68 -5.12
CA ALA A 72 -4.62 -26.55 -4.35
C ALA A 72 -5.39 -25.28 -4.74
N GLU A 73 -6.71 -25.32 -4.60
CA GLU A 73 -7.60 -24.17 -4.74
C GLU A 73 -8.13 -23.76 -3.36
N TYR A 74 -7.98 -22.49 -3.02
CA TYR A 74 -8.46 -21.90 -1.79
C TYR A 74 -9.59 -20.91 -2.08
N ARG A 75 -10.67 -20.98 -1.29
CA ARG A 75 -11.74 -20.00 -1.28
C ARG A 75 -11.43 -18.94 -0.24
N LEU A 76 -11.29 -17.70 -0.71
CA LEU A 76 -11.09 -16.53 0.14
C LEU A 76 -12.42 -15.78 0.32
N PRO A 77 -12.57 -14.93 1.34
CA PRO A 77 -13.75 -14.09 1.45
C PRO A 77 -13.79 -13.04 0.35
N ALA A 78 -14.90 -12.96 -0.37
CA ALA A 78 -15.14 -11.85 -1.28
C ALA A 78 -15.36 -10.56 -0.48
N HIS A 79 -14.83 -9.45 -1.00
CA HIS A 79 -14.95 -8.14 -0.35
C HIS A 79 -16.14 -7.35 -0.91
N GLN A 80 -16.98 -6.78 -0.05
CA GLN A 80 -18.20 -6.06 -0.44
C GLN A 80 -17.95 -4.96 -1.50
N ALA A 81 -16.82 -4.24 -1.38
CA ALA A 81 -16.45 -3.19 -2.34
C ALA A 81 -15.80 -3.71 -3.64
N ALA A 82 -15.68 -5.03 -3.81
CA ALA A 82 -14.99 -5.66 -4.95
C ALA A 82 -15.66 -6.95 -5.44
N LEU A 83 -16.92 -7.20 -5.06
CA LEU A 83 -17.63 -8.42 -5.43
C LEU A 83 -17.54 -8.72 -6.93
N PRO A 84 -17.28 -9.99 -7.33
CA PRO A 84 -17.13 -11.19 -6.50
C PRO A 84 -15.69 -11.45 -5.99
N HIS A 85 -14.79 -10.49 -6.08
CA HIS A 85 -13.35 -10.59 -5.80
C HIS A 85 -13.01 -10.32 -4.33
N THR A 86 -11.80 -10.70 -3.91
CA THR A 86 -11.21 -10.21 -2.66
C THR A 86 -10.67 -8.78 -2.82
N LEU A 87 -10.20 -8.17 -1.72
CA LEU A 87 -9.53 -6.86 -1.80
C LEU A 87 -8.52 -6.67 -0.66
N HIS A 88 -7.26 -6.35 -1.02
CA HIS A 88 -6.21 -5.78 -0.16
C HIS A 88 -5.73 -6.64 1.02
N GLY A 89 -5.82 -7.95 0.91
CA GLY A 89 -5.35 -8.85 1.98
C GLY A 89 -6.22 -8.80 3.23
N VAL A 90 -5.66 -9.22 4.35
CA VAL A 90 -6.40 -9.37 5.61
C VAL A 90 -5.85 -8.51 6.75
N SER A 91 -4.61 -8.05 6.67
CA SER A 91 -3.94 -7.37 7.80
C SER A 91 -4.57 -6.02 8.14
N HIS A 92 -5.08 -5.30 7.13
CA HIS A 92 -5.69 -3.97 7.32
C HIS A 92 -7.07 -4.03 8.00
N THR A 93 -7.63 -5.22 8.19
CA THR A 93 -8.89 -5.44 8.93
C THR A 93 -8.65 -5.92 10.36
N GLN A 94 -7.40 -6.26 10.71
CA GLN A 94 -7.02 -6.80 12.02
C GLN A 94 -6.51 -5.71 12.95
N PRO A 95 -6.71 -5.85 14.28
CA PRO A 95 -6.02 -4.99 15.23
C PRO A 95 -4.51 -5.31 15.27
N TRP A 96 -3.68 -4.27 15.25
CA TRP A 96 -2.25 -4.36 15.39
C TRP A 96 -1.82 -3.98 16.80
N GLN A 97 -0.76 -4.58 17.28
CA GLN A 97 -0.16 -4.32 18.59
C GLN A 97 0.99 -3.31 18.45
N VAL A 98 1.11 -2.42 19.43
CA VAL A 98 2.31 -1.57 19.57
C VAL A 98 3.39 -2.39 20.26
N VAL A 99 4.49 -2.65 19.55
CA VAL A 99 5.67 -3.34 20.10
C VAL A 99 6.57 -2.35 20.82
N SER A 100 6.81 -1.20 20.20
CA SER A 100 7.53 -0.08 20.80
C SER A 100 7.06 1.24 20.19
N ALA A 101 7.14 2.33 20.97
CA ALA A 101 6.88 3.68 20.50
C ALA A 101 7.74 4.67 21.29
N GLU A 102 8.41 5.55 20.59
CA GLU A 102 9.19 6.68 21.07
C GLU A 102 8.73 7.95 20.35
N ALA A 103 9.36 9.08 20.59
CA ALA A 103 8.93 10.33 19.98
C ALA A 103 9.10 10.35 18.45
N ASP A 104 10.12 9.67 17.93
CA ASP A 104 10.53 9.69 16.53
C ASP A 104 10.48 8.32 15.84
N ARG A 105 10.10 7.26 16.54
CA ARG A 105 10.02 5.90 16.01
C ARG A 105 8.94 5.05 16.64
N ALA A 106 8.41 4.11 15.87
CA ALA A 106 7.48 3.11 16.38
C ALA A 106 7.62 1.79 15.60
N LEU A 107 7.31 0.69 16.28
CA LEU A 107 7.12 -0.62 15.68
C LEU A 107 5.73 -1.13 16.09
N ILE A 108 4.92 -1.46 15.09
CA ILE A 108 3.62 -2.11 15.28
C ILE A 108 3.58 -3.44 14.55
N ARG A 109 2.80 -4.40 15.06
CA ARG A 109 2.80 -5.79 14.59
C ARG A 109 1.41 -6.39 14.58
N CYS A 110 1.13 -7.20 13.56
CA CYS A 110 -0.02 -8.07 13.43
C CYS A 110 0.45 -9.52 13.30
N ASP A 111 0.12 -10.37 14.26
CA ASP A 111 0.25 -11.82 14.14
C ASP A 111 -1.12 -12.35 13.66
N TYR A 112 -1.16 -12.91 12.47
CA TYR A 112 -2.38 -13.41 11.85
C TYR A 112 -2.41 -14.93 11.85
N GLN A 113 -3.53 -15.47 12.33
CA GLN A 113 -3.89 -16.88 12.20
C GLN A 113 -5.42 -16.94 12.14
N GLY A 114 -5.98 -17.01 10.95
CA GLY A 114 -7.42 -16.95 10.76
C GLY A 114 -7.91 -17.67 9.51
N GLU A 115 -9.23 -17.64 9.28
CA GLU A 115 -9.89 -18.39 8.21
C GLU A 115 -9.84 -17.66 6.84
N HIS A 116 -9.55 -16.35 6.82
CA HIS A 116 -9.63 -15.55 5.59
C HIS A 116 -8.36 -15.59 4.75
N TRP A 117 -7.26 -16.14 5.29
CA TRP A 117 -6.03 -16.45 4.57
C TRP A 117 -5.47 -17.76 5.11
N PRO A 118 -5.13 -18.74 4.25
CA PRO A 118 -4.83 -20.10 4.68
C PRO A 118 -3.54 -20.27 5.51
N TRP A 119 -2.66 -19.29 5.48
CA TRP A 119 -1.35 -19.35 6.15
C TRP A 119 -1.27 -18.38 7.33
N ALA A 120 -0.67 -18.83 8.42
CA ALA A 120 -0.29 -17.95 9.51
C ALA A 120 0.87 -17.06 9.06
N PHE A 121 0.82 -15.77 9.42
CA PHE A 121 1.91 -14.85 9.13
C PHE A 121 2.06 -13.79 10.23
N ARG A 122 3.25 -13.21 10.30
CA ARG A 122 3.50 -11.97 11.03
C ARG A 122 3.71 -10.84 10.04
N ALA A 123 3.02 -9.73 10.25
CA ALA A 123 3.25 -8.48 9.54
C ALA A 123 3.75 -7.42 10.52
N GLU A 124 4.76 -6.65 10.13
CA GLU A 124 5.34 -5.59 10.94
C GLU A 124 5.42 -4.30 10.12
N GLN A 125 5.19 -3.17 10.79
CA GLN A 125 5.45 -1.83 10.26
C GLN A 125 6.35 -1.10 11.24
N ALA A 126 7.55 -0.71 10.78
CA ALA A 126 8.46 0.15 11.52
C ALA A 126 8.46 1.55 10.93
N PHE A 127 8.37 2.54 11.77
CA PHE A 127 8.37 3.97 11.42
C PHE A 127 9.56 4.65 12.07
N ALA A 128 10.27 5.50 11.31
CA ALA A 128 11.37 6.31 11.85
C ALA A 128 11.40 7.69 11.18
N LEU A 129 11.45 8.75 12.00
CA LEU A 129 11.59 10.15 11.59
C LEU A 129 13.05 10.57 11.75
N GLU A 130 13.74 10.85 10.65
CA GLU A 130 15.16 11.18 10.62
C GLU A 130 15.38 12.50 9.87
N GLY A 131 15.23 13.62 10.58
CA GLY A 131 15.25 14.95 9.94
C GLY A 131 14.17 15.05 8.85
N PRO A 132 14.52 15.34 7.58
CA PRO A 132 13.53 15.45 6.51
C PRO A 132 13.02 14.09 5.98
N ARG A 133 13.49 12.97 6.54
CA ARG A 133 13.11 11.63 6.10
C ARG A 133 12.13 10.98 7.08
N LEU A 134 11.06 10.40 6.53
CA LEU A 134 10.25 9.38 7.18
C LEU A 134 10.53 8.06 6.49
N ARG A 135 10.95 7.03 7.22
CA ARG A 135 11.03 5.65 6.74
C ARG A 135 9.87 4.82 7.27
N VAL A 136 9.24 4.07 6.38
CA VAL A 136 8.20 3.08 6.70
C VAL A 136 8.71 1.74 6.17
N THR A 137 9.14 0.87 7.05
CA THR A 137 9.56 -0.49 6.69
C THR A 137 8.39 -1.45 6.91
N LEU A 138 8.05 -2.20 5.88
CA LEU A 138 7.01 -3.23 5.87
C LEU A 138 7.67 -4.60 5.80
N ARG A 139 7.34 -5.49 6.73
CA ARG A 139 7.87 -6.84 6.76
C ARG A 139 6.77 -7.86 6.94
N LEU A 140 6.79 -8.90 6.10
CA LEU A 140 5.90 -10.05 6.15
C LEU A 140 6.73 -11.31 6.40
N VAL A 141 6.37 -12.10 7.39
CA VAL A 141 7.05 -13.36 7.74
C VAL A 141 6.03 -14.50 7.64
N ASN A 142 6.35 -15.55 6.90
CA ASN A 142 5.56 -16.77 6.91
C ASN A 142 5.75 -17.50 8.24
N GLN A 143 4.70 -17.62 9.04
CA GLN A 143 4.67 -18.36 10.30
C GLN A 143 3.97 -19.72 10.19
N GLY A 144 3.53 -20.09 8.99
CA GLY A 144 2.97 -21.40 8.70
C GLY A 144 4.02 -22.47 8.52
N GLU A 145 3.56 -23.69 8.27
CA GLU A 145 4.41 -24.87 8.08
C GLU A 145 4.66 -25.18 6.59
N THR A 146 4.03 -24.47 5.68
CA THR A 146 4.13 -24.66 4.22
C THR A 146 4.48 -23.35 3.53
N PRO A 147 5.02 -23.40 2.28
CA PRO A 147 5.21 -22.21 1.48
C PRO A 147 3.93 -21.39 1.34
N MET A 148 4.04 -20.07 1.29
CA MET A 148 2.95 -19.11 1.23
C MET A 148 3.17 -18.12 0.08
N PRO A 149 2.19 -17.86 -0.78
CA PRO A 149 2.27 -16.75 -1.74
C PRO A 149 2.22 -15.43 -0.95
N ALA A 150 3.05 -14.48 -1.33
CA ALA A 150 3.28 -13.29 -0.52
C ALA A 150 3.40 -12.02 -1.35
N GLY A 151 2.87 -10.95 -0.81
CA GLY A 151 3.03 -9.60 -1.33
C GLY A 151 2.94 -8.55 -0.23
N VAL A 152 3.53 -7.41 -0.50
CA VAL A 152 3.56 -6.27 0.42
C VAL A 152 3.28 -4.98 -0.35
N GLY A 153 2.78 -3.99 0.34
CA GLY A 153 2.59 -2.65 -0.19
C GLY A 153 2.02 -1.68 0.83
N LEU A 154 1.89 -0.44 0.42
CA LEU A 154 1.25 0.60 1.21
C LEU A 154 0.19 1.30 0.34
N HIS A 155 -0.96 1.60 0.93
CA HIS A 155 -2.07 2.28 0.28
C HIS A 155 -2.28 3.69 0.85
N PRO A 156 -1.48 4.68 0.46
CA PRO A 156 -1.62 6.05 0.93
C PRO A 156 -2.68 6.81 0.13
N TYR A 157 -3.45 7.63 0.84
CA TYR A 157 -4.38 8.60 0.27
C TYR A 157 -3.74 9.99 0.34
N PHE A 158 -2.96 10.36 -0.66
CA PHE A 158 -2.38 11.70 -0.74
C PHE A 158 -3.48 12.74 -0.86
N GLN A 159 -3.46 13.75 0.00
CA GLN A 159 -4.41 14.85 -0.07
C GLN A 159 -4.14 15.68 -1.33
N ARG A 160 -5.19 15.96 -2.09
CA ARG A 160 -5.09 16.86 -3.23
C ARG A 160 -5.05 18.30 -2.73
N HIS A 161 -4.01 19.03 -3.15
CA HIS A 161 -3.83 20.45 -2.88
C HIS A 161 -3.85 21.25 -4.18
N PRO A 162 -4.34 22.50 -4.18
CA PRO A 162 -4.23 23.39 -5.35
C PRO A 162 -2.77 23.50 -5.81
N GLY A 163 -2.50 23.30 -7.08
CA GLY A 163 -1.16 23.32 -7.68
C GLY A 163 -0.31 22.07 -7.45
N MET A 164 -0.85 21.03 -6.83
CA MET A 164 -0.16 19.75 -6.64
C MET A 164 0.11 19.06 -7.98
N ARG A 165 1.34 18.60 -8.19
CA ARG A 165 1.76 17.85 -9.38
C ARG A 165 2.54 16.62 -8.97
N VAL A 166 2.19 15.49 -9.59
CA VAL A 166 2.87 14.21 -9.36
C VAL A 166 3.64 13.81 -10.61
N GLN A 167 4.85 13.32 -10.41
CA GLN A 167 5.71 12.80 -11.48
C GLN A 167 6.38 11.50 -11.03
N TYR A 168 6.34 10.46 -11.90
CA TYR A 168 7.07 9.21 -11.71
C TYR A 168 7.29 8.50 -13.04
N ARG A 169 8.19 7.49 -13.09
CA ARG A 169 8.55 6.75 -14.31
C ARG A 169 8.20 5.28 -14.18
N VAL A 170 7.66 4.71 -15.25
CA VAL A 170 7.36 3.28 -15.36
C VAL A 170 7.82 2.75 -16.71
N GLY A 171 8.07 1.44 -16.78
CA GLY A 171 8.45 0.76 -18.03
C GLY A 171 7.27 0.04 -18.69
N ARG A 172 6.19 -0.23 -17.94
CA ARG A 172 5.04 -1.01 -18.44
C ARG A 172 3.73 -0.50 -17.83
N GLU A 173 2.70 -0.44 -18.67
CA GLU A 173 1.32 -0.21 -18.25
C GLU A 173 0.47 -1.41 -18.58
N TRP A 174 -0.25 -1.93 -17.58
CA TRP A 174 -1.14 -3.07 -17.73
C TRP A 174 -2.54 -2.60 -18.10
N GLN A 175 -3.18 -3.30 -19.04
CA GLN A 175 -4.59 -3.12 -19.32
C GLN A 175 -5.42 -3.75 -18.19
N ILE A 176 -6.43 -3.03 -17.76
CA ILE A 176 -7.37 -3.47 -16.72
C ILE A 176 -8.77 -3.62 -17.31
N ASP A 177 -9.51 -4.59 -16.82
CA ASP A 177 -10.92 -4.79 -17.15
C ASP A 177 -11.83 -3.86 -16.31
N ALA A 178 -13.14 -4.00 -16.48
CA ALA A 178 -14.14 -3.21 -15.76
C ALA A 178 -14.12 -3.48 -14.24
N ASP A 179 -13.59 -4.62 -13.82
CA ASP A 179 -13.46 -5.02 -12.42
C ASP A 179 -12.09 -4.63 -11.83
N TYR A 180 -11.31 -3.79 -12.52
CA TYR A 180 -9.96 -3.39 -12.10
C TYR A 180 -8.98 -4.54 -11.93
N LEU A 181 -9.12 -5.61 -12.70
CA LEU A 181 -8.16 -6.71 -12.77
C LEU A 181 -7.32 -6.62 -14.03
N ALA A 182 -6.05 -6.99 -13.93
CA ALA A 182 -5.18 -7.02 -15.09
C ALA A 182 -5.65 -8.09 -16.08
N THR A 183 -5.84 -7.69 -17.35
CA THR A 183 -6.26 -8.61 -18.43
C THR A 183 -5.16 -9.57 -18.87
N GLY A 184 -3.90 -9.29 -18.50
CA GLY A 184 -2.70 -9.97 -19.00
C GLY A 184 -2.09 -9.26 -20.21
N SER A 185 -2.79 -8.33 -20.83
CA SER A 185 -2.24 -7.47 -21.88
C SER A 185 -1.58 -6.23 -21.27
N TYR A 186 -0.54 -5.75 -21.91
CA TYR A 186 0.21 -4.57 -21.45
C TYR A 186 0.83 -3.81 -22.61
N LEU A 187 1.24 -2.60 -22.33
CA LEU A 187 2.04 -1.76 -23.21
C LEU A 187 3.42 -1.56 -22.59
N ASP A 188 4.46 -2.07 -23.24
CA ASP A 188 5.85 -1.76 -22.91
C ASP A 188 6.21 -0.43 -23.58
N ALA A 189 6.14 0.64 -22.81
CA ALA A 189 6.49 1.97 -23.25
C ALA A 189 7.05 2.73 -22.03
N PRO A 190 8.38 2.76 -21.85
CA PRO A 190 8.99 3.57 -20.81
C PRO A 190 8.51 5.00 -20.92
N LYS A 191 7.81 5.48 -19.89
CA LYS A 191 7.23 6.82 -19.87
C LYS A 191 7.35 7.47 -18.51
N THR A 192 7.43 8.79 -18.51
CA THR A 192 7.21 9.60 -17.32
C THR A 192 5.74 10.00 -17.28
N LEU A 193 5.07 9.69 -16.18
CA LEU A 193 3.72 10.15 -15.94
C LEU A 193 3.76 11.50 -15.24
N HIS A 194 2.83 12.37 -15.65
CA HIS A 194 2.58 13.65 -15.01
C HIS A 194 1.09 13.71 -14.67
N ILE A 195 0.78 13.75 -13.37
CA ILE A 195 -0.62 13.85 -12.90
C ILE A 195 -0.79 15.22 -12.26
N ALA A 196 -1.67 16.04 -12.83
CA ALA A 196 -2.16 17.25 -12.19
C ALA A 196 -3.21 16.85 -11.16
N ALA A 197 -2.76 16.64 -9.92
CA ALA A 197 -3.59 16.03 -8.89
C ALA A 197 -4.62 16.98 -8.25
N ASP A 198 -4.60 18.24 -8.64
CA ASP A 198 -5.50 19.30 -8.15
C ASP A 198 -6.82 19.43 -8.93
N ASN A 199 -6.92 18.84 -10.13
CA ASN A 199 -8.06 19.01 -11.04
C ASN A 199 -9.24 18.07 -10.76
N GLY A 200 -9.09 17.09 -9.85
CA GLY A 200 -10.15 16.15 -9.51
C GLY A 200 -10.49 15.12 -10.60
N GLU A 201 -9.69 15.00 -11.66
CA GLU A 201 -9.88 13.96 -12.68
C GLU A 201 -9.71 12.55 -12.10
N ALA A 202 -10.41 11.59 -12.72
CA ALA A 202 -10.25 10.18 -12.41
C ALA A 202 -8.87 9.69 -12.86
N VAL A 203 -8.24 8.85 -12.03
CA VAL A 203 -6.96 8.20 -12.32
C VAL A 203 -7.12 6.70 -12.08
N ALA A 204 -6.65 5.85 -13.00
CA ALA A 204 -6.60 4.41 -12.82
C ALA A 204 -5.46 3.83 -13.67
N HIS A 205 -4.30 3.65 -13.06
CA HIS A 205 -3.10 3.10 -13.71
C HIS A 205 -2.56 1.93 -12.89
N TYR A 206 -2.35 0.79 -13.52
CA TYR A 206 -1.68 -0.39 -12.96
C TYR A 206 -0.39 -0.60 -13.75
N GLN A 207 0.74 -0.48 -13.06
CA GLN A 207 2.03 -0.33 -13.72
C GLN A 207 3.10 -1.20 -13.08
N SER A 208 4.08 -1.62 -13.90
CA SER A 208 5.29 -2.31 -13.42
C SER A 208 6.55 -1.70 -14.06
N ARG A 209 7.71 -2.20 -13.60
CA ARG A 209 9.01 -1.61 -13.95
C ARG A 209 9.04 -0.13 -13.56
N TRP A 210 8.45 0.18 -12.42
CA TRP A 210 8.57 1.46 -11.78
C TRP A 210 10.01 1.63 -11.27
N ASP A 211 10.59 2.82 -11.44
CA ASP A 211 11.98 3.11 -11.06
C ASP A 211 12.17 3.35 -9.55
N GLY A 212 11.13 3.15 -8.76
CA GLY A 212 11.17 3.28 -7.31
C GLY A 212 11.09 4.73 -6.81
N LYS A 213 10.77 5.69 -7.68
CA LYS A 213 10.69 7.10 -7.29
C LYS A 213 9.39 7.76 -7.73
N VAL A 214 8.74 8.49 -6.79
CA VAL A 214 7.69 9.47 -7.06
C VAL A 214 8.15 10.84 -6.57
N LYS A 215 7.91 11.87 -7.35
CA LYS A 215 8.03 13.27 -6.92
C LYS A 215 6.65 13.90 -6.88
N VAL A 216 6.35 14.59 -5.78
CA VAL A 216 5.12 15.38 -5.61
C VAL A 216 5.52 16.80 -5.32
N ASP A 217 5.19 17.72 -6.21
CA ASP A 217 5.41 19.15 -6.03
C ASP A 217 4.15 19.79 -5.43
N TYR A 218 4.35 20.58 -4.37
CA TYR A 218 3.35 21.42 -3.71
C TYR A 218 3.76 22.88 -3.78
N PRO A 219 2.84 23.84 -3.62
CA PRO A 219 3.20 25.24 -3.54
C PRO A 219 4.20 25.58 -2.41
N GLN A 220 4.20 24.79 -1.31
CA GLN A 220 5.00 25.00 -0.11
C GLN A 220 6.33 24.25 -0.11
N GLY A 221 6.52 23.27 -1.00
CA GLY A 221 7.71 22.43 -1.03
C GLY A 221 7.53 21.25 -1.98
N SER A 222 8.35 20.22 -1.82
CA SER A 222 8.19 18.98 -2.57
C SER A 222 8.44 17.75 -1.70
N LEU A 223 7.77 16.67 -2.05
CA LEU A 223 7.94 15.36 -1.46
C LEU A 223 8.56 14.41 -2.48
N GLU A 224 9.56 13.67 -2.08
CA GLU A 224 10.04 12.51 -2.82
C GLU A 224 9.69 11.24 -2.05
N LEU A 225 9.09 10.27 -2.71
CA LEU A 225 8.86 8.92 -2.20
C LEU A 225 9.76 7.95 -2.94
N TYR A 226 10.53 7.17 -2.21
CA TYR A 226 11.39 6.11 -2.72
C TYR A 226 10.93 4.75 -2.17
N SER A 227 11.05 3.71 -3.00
CA SER A 227 10.86 2.31 -2.60
C SER A 227 11.66 1.39 -3.52
N ASP A 228 11.99 0.21 -3.03
CA ASP A 228 12.57 -0.89 -3.81
C ASP A 228 11.50 -1.76 -4.52
N LEU A 229 10.22 -1.48 -4.29
CA LEU A 229 9.11 -2.12 -4.98
C LEU A 229 9.08 -1.71 -6.46
N THR A 230 8.64 -2.62 -7.31
CA THR A 230 8.70 -2.45 -8.77
C THR A 230 7.36 -2.19 -9.44
N HIS A 231 6.27 -2.27 -8.68
CA HIS A 231 4.91 -2.02 -9.15
C HIS A 231 4.32 -0.77 -8.50
N MET A 232 3.47 -0.09 -9.27
CA MET A 232 2.79 1.13 -8.84
C MET A 232 1.32 1.06 -9.26
N VAL A 233 0.42 1.35 -8.32
CA VAL A 233 -0.98 1.67 -8.62
C VAL A 233 -1.19 3.15 -8.37
N ALA A 234 -1.68 3.87 -9.38
CA ALA A 234 -2.18 5.24 -9.21
C ALA A 234 -3.70 5.21 -9.41
N PHE A 235 -4.45 5.59 -8.38
CA PHE A 235 -5.90 5.49 -8.40
C PHE A 235 -6.56 6.67 -7.69
N ALA A 236 -7.55 7.26 -8.36
CA ALA A 236 -8.48 8.21 -7.75
C ALA A 236 -9.79 8.24 -8.55
N PRO A 237 -10.95 8.04 -7.93
CA PRO A 237 -12.23 8.37 -8.52
C PRO A 237 -12.32 9.88 -8.79
N ALA A 238 -13.13 10.26 -9.78
CA ALA A 238 -13.36 11.67 -10.11
C ALA A 238 -13.99 12.43 -8.93
N GLY A 239 -13.59 13.68 -8.73
CA GLY A 239 -14.19 14.60 -7.76
C GLY A 239 -13.81 14.36 -6.30
N LEU A 240 -12.95 13.37 -6.00
CA LEU A 240 -12.51 13.10 -4.62
C LEU A 240 -11.24 13.90 -4.27
N GLY A 241 -11.14 14.30 -3.01
CA GLY A 241 -10.05 15.10 -2.45
C GLY A 241 -8.71 14.36 -2.24
N TYR A 242 -8.53 13.18 -2.83
CA TYR A 242 -7.32 12.39 -2.70
C TYR A 242 -6.85 11.76 -4.02
N LEU A 243 -5.60 11.38 -4.04
CA LEU A 243 -4.96 10.52 -5.03
C LEU A 243 -4.22 9.40 -4.30
N CYS A 244 -4.50 8.16 -4.65
CA CYS A 244 -3.72 7.01 -4.17
C CYS A 244 -2.50 6.80 -5.09
N LEU A 245 -1.32 6.69 -4.50
CA LEU A 245 -0.08 6.28 -5.16
C LEU A 245 0.47 5.13 -4.35
N GLU A 246 0.24 3.92 -4.82
CA GLU A 246 0.44 2.70 -4.04
C GLU A 246 1.66 1.94 -4.56
N PRO A 247 2.84 2.08 -3.91
CA PRO A 247 3.94 1.15 -4.12
C PRO A 247 3.54 -0.24 -3.64
N VAL A 248 3.61 -1.22 -4.54
CA VAL A 248 3.21 -2.61 -4.26
C VAL A 248 4.22 -3.59 -4.86
N SER A 249 4.35 -4.77 -4.26
CA SER A 249 5.26 -5.79 -4.75
C SER A 249 4.75 -6.45 -6.03
N HIS A 250 3.44 -6.51 -6.24
CA HIS A 250 2.85 -7.32 -7.31
C HIS A 250 1.60 -6.69 -7.94
N LEU A 251 1.27 -7.18 -9.13
CA LEU A 251 0.07 -6.85 -9.88
C LEU A 251 -1.19 -7.42 -9.22
N ALA A 252 -2.36 -6.84 -9.51
CA ALA A 252 -3.65 -7.44 -9.15
C ALA A 252 -3.79 -8.84 -9.75
N ASP A 253 -4.28 -9.80 -8.96
CA ASP A 253 -4.45 -11.21 -9.30
C ASP A 253 -3.15 -11.95 -9.69
N ALA A 254 -2.00 -11.45 -9.25
CA ALA A 254 -0.69 -11.97 -9.62
C ALA A 254 -0.48 -13.43 -9.18
N PHE A 255 -1.04 -13.83 -8.05
CA PHE A 255 -0.86 -15.17 -7.48
C PHE A 255 -1.52 -16.27 -8.34
N ASN A 256 -2.56 -15.93 -9.11
CA ASN A 256 -3.22 -16.84 -10.04
C ASN A 256 -2.57 -16.88 -11.43
N ARG A 257 -1.52 -16.07 -11.65
CA ARG A 257 -0.79 -16.10 -12.91
C ARG A 257 0.10 -17.36 -13.00
N PRO A 258 0.37 -17.87 -14.22
CA PRO A 258 1.32 -18.95 -14.40
C PRO A 258 2.67 -18.67 -13.73
N ARG A 259 3.26 -19.68 -13.10
CA ARG A 259 4.52 -19.52 -12.34
C ARG A 259 5.66 -18.91 -13.16
N ALA A 260 5.68 -19.15 -14.47
CA ALA A 260 6.64 -18.54 -15.40
C ALA A 260 6.51 -17.00 -15.48
N GLU A 261 5.35 -16.44 -15.12
CA GLU A 261 5.10 -14.99 -15.15
C GLU A 261 5.36 -14.31 -13.80
N TRP A 262 5.57 -15.07 -12.71
CA TRP A 262 5.66 -14.54 -11.36
C TRP A 262 6.71 -13.45 -11.17
N ALA A 263 7.88 -13.62 -11.78
CA ALA A 263 8.93 -12.59 -11.74
C ALA A 263 8.47 -11.25 -12.36
N GLU A 264 7.66 -11.31 -13.43
CA GLU A 264 7.18 -10.11 -14.13
C GLU A 264 5.99 -9.45 -13.41
N VAL A 265 5.10 -10.27 -12.84
CA VAL A 265 3.93 -9.78 -12.08
C VAL A 265 4.23 -9.53 -10.60
N GLY A 266 5.46 -9.80 -10.14
CA GLY A 266 5.96 -9.47 -8.82
C GLY A 266 5.47 -10.40 -7.70
N THR A 267 5.03 -11.62 -8.01
CA THR A 267 4.63 -12.61 -7.01
C THR A 267 5.85 -13.16 -6.29
N HIS A 268 5.77 -13.20 -4.95
CA HIS A 268 6.76 -13.85 -4.10
C HIS A 268 6.17 -15.12 -3.47
N GLU A 269 7.05 -16.03 -3.10
CA GLU A 269 6.75 -17.20 -2.30
C GLU A 269 7.70 -17.21 -1.10
N LEU A 270 7.15 -17.40 0.08
CA LEU A 270 7.92 -17.47 1.31
C LEU A 270 7.85 -18.90 1.87
N ALA A 271 8.98 -19.54 2.00
CA ALA A 271 9.09 -20.78 2.77
C ALA A 271 8.79 -20.51 4.27
N PRO A 272 8.50 -21.56 5.07
CA PRO A 272 8.33 -21.40 6.52
C PRO A 272 9.48 -20.63 7.16
N GLY A 273 9.18 -19.57 7.89
CA GLY A 273 10.15 -18.69 8.55
C GLY A 273 10.79 -17.64 7.64
N GLU A 274 10.64 -17.71 6.33
CA GLU A 274 11.13 -16.65 5.41
C GLU A 274 10.34 -15.36 5.53
N SER A 275 10.97 -14.26 5.12
CA SER A 275 10.35 -12.94 5.16
C SER A 275 10.55 -12.17 3.86
N LEU A 276 9.55 -11.34 3.52
CA LEU A 276 9.60 -10.30 2.50
C LEU A 276 9.60 -8.96 3.20
N GLU A 277 10.56 -8.11 2.88
CA GLU A 277 10.71 -6.78 3.49
C GLU A 277 10.88 -5.73 2.39
N THR A 278 10.33 -4.55 2.61
CA THR A 278 10.50 -3.36 1.78
C THR A 278 10.55 -2.12 2.64
N THR A 279 11.19 -1.07 2.14
CA THR A 279 11.19 0.23 2.81
C THR A 279 10.70 1.32 1.87
N LEU A 280 9.72 2.09 2.34
CA LEU A 280 9.29 3.32 1.72
C LEU A 280 9.95 4.50 2.45
N THR A 281 10.61 5.37 1.71
CA THR A 281 11.25 6.57 2.28
C THR A 281 10.59 7.82 1.70
N PHE A 282 9.96 8.60 2.56
CA PHE A 282 9.43 9.91 2.23
C PHE A 282 10.46 10.98 2.61
N ILE A 283 10.81 11.87 1.69
CA ILE A 283 11.75 12.97 1.94
C ILE A 283 11.06 14.28 1.62
N TRP A 284 10.97 15.14 2.63
CA TRP A 284 10.43 16.49 2.48
C TRP A 284 11.51 17.50 2.15
N HIS A 285 11.23 18.34 1.18
CA HIS A 285 12.04 19.48 0.80
C HIS A 285 11.19 20.74 0.94
N GLY A 286 11.29 21.42 2.08
CA GLY A 286 10.69 22.73 2.32
C GLY A 286 11.26 23.80 1.38
N ARG A 287 10.59 24.93 1.27
CA ARG A 287 11.06 26.11 0.52
C ARG A 287 12.01 26.95 1.34
#